data_2ab3f85e393495064f74dbe910f399db
#
_entry.id   2ab3f85e393495064f74dbe910f399db
#
_cell.length_a   1.000
_cell.length_b   1.000
_cell.length_c   1.000
_cell.angle_alpha   90.00
_cell.angle_beta   90.00
_cell.angle_gamma   90.00
#
_symmetry.space_group_name_H-M   'P 1'
#
loop_
_entity.id
_entity.type
_entity.pdbx_description
1 polymer ?
#
loop_
_entity_poly.entity_id
_entity_poly.type
_entity_poly.pdbx_seq_one_letter_code
_entity_poly.pdbx_strand_id
1 'polypeptide(L)'
;MSIAISAEIRPSRTFSFFYLGFAVAFFLTGILTSLGKIGNFETIARQLLALSMFLVACFLIFSYFRARKTLLIDISGNGQIRLKEYRRSVSKPSTEDVRFTAYSEIWELSENSTVWPTFMILQLKAENRKKAKVLICRDCLKKEQFKSLYTSIRWIEAHRKNV
;
A
#
# COMPACT_ATOMS: atom_id res chain seq x y z
N MET A 1 -0.47 -25.39 -18.40
CA MET A 1 -1.38 -24.22 -18.24
C MET A 1 -0.51 -23.01 -17.99
N SER A 2 -0.48 -22.05 -18.91
CA SER A 2 0.27 -20.79 -18.73
C SER A 2 -0.61 -19.82 -17.95
N ILE A 3 -0.25 -19.58 -16.69
CA ILE A 3 -0.99 -18.62 -15.83
C ILE A 3 -0.31 -17.26 -16.03
N ALA A 4 -0.75 -16.50 -17.04
CA ALA A 4 -0.35 -15.12 -17.22
C ALA A 4 -1.45 -14.22 -16.61
N ILE A 5 -1.11 -13.46 -15.58
CA ILE A 5 -2.05 -12.57 -14.88
C ILE A 5 -1.43 -11.20 -14.76
N SER A 6 -2.16 -10.20 -15.22
CA SER A 6 -1.84 -8.79 -15.02
C SER A 6 -2.87 -8.17 -14.06
N ALA A 7 -2.42 -7.59 -12.96
CA ALA A 7 -3.28 -7.01 -11.95
C ALA A 7 -2.83 -5.60 -11.55
N GLU A 8 -3.74 -4.63 -11.67
CA GLU A 8 -3.54 -3.25 -11.25
C GLU A 8 -3.96 -3.11 -9.78
N ILE A 9 -2.97 -2.94 -8.90
CA ILE A 9 -3.18 -2.74 -7.47
C ILE A 9 -3.42 -1.26 -7.20
N ARG A 10 -4.61 -0.95 -6.77
CA ARG A 10 -4.99 0.41 -6.34
C ARG A 10 -4.74 0.60 -4.85
N PRO A 11 -4.53 1.85 -4.39
CA PRO A 11 -4.44 2.09 -2.96
C PRO A 11 -5.72 1.64 -2.24
N SER A 12 -5.56 0.98 -1.10
CA SER A 12 -6.66 0.45 -0.30
C SER A 12 -7.58 1.57 0.17
N ARG A 13 -8.87 1.41 -0.07
CA ARG A 13 -9.91 2.33 0.42
C ARG A 13 -10.04 2.22 1.93
N THR A 14 -9.96 1.02 2.48
CA THR A 14 -10.06 0.76 3.91
C THR A 14 -8.96 1.49 4.67
N PHE A 15 -7.70 1.37 4.25
CA PHE A 15 -6.60 2.13 4.86
C PHE A 15 -6.79 3.64 4.70
N SER A 16 -7.32 4.09 3.56
CA SER A 16 -7.62 5.50 3.34
C SER A 16 -8.62 6.04 4.36
N PHE A 17 -9.69 5.30 4.65
CA PHE A 17 -10.67 5.68 5.66
C PHE A 17 -10.07 5.69 7.07
N PHE A 18 -9.22 4.74 7.41
CA PHE A 18 -8.53 4.73 8.70
C PHE A 18 -7.61 5.94 8.87
N TYR A 19 -6.77 6.24 7.89
CA TYR A 19 -5.89 7.41 7.94
C TYR A 19 -6.69 8.71 8.10
N LEU A 20 -7.74 8.90 7.31
CA LEU A 20 -8.58 10.08 7.38
C LEU A 20 -9.34 10.15 8.71
N GLY A 21 -9.92 9.04 9.18
CA GLY A 21 -10.63 8.96 10.45
C GLY A 21 -9.73 9.32 11.63
N PHE A 22 -8.53 8.76 11.70
CA PHE A 22 -7.57 9.10 12.75
C PHE A 22 -7.12 10.56 12.66
N ALA A 23 -6.86 11.09 11.46
CA ALA A 23 -6.47 12.49 11.29
C ALA A 23 -7.56 13.43 11.81
N VAL A 24 -8.83 13.17 11.48
CA VAL A 24 -9.97 13.94 11.98
C VAL A 24 -10.12 13.80 13.51
N ALA A 25 -9.97 12.59 14.06
CA ALA A 25 -10.06 12.37 15.50
C ALA A 25 -8.97 13.14 16.24
N PHE A 26 -7.71 13.08 15.80
CA PHE A 26 -6.60 13.83 16.40
C PHE A 26 -6.82 15.35 16.28
N PHE A 27 -7.32 15.80 15.14
CA PHE A 27 -7.62 17.22 14.91
C PHE A 27 -8.70 17.73 15.86
N LEU A 28 -9.82 17.00 16.00
CA LEU A 28 -10.90 17.34 16.93
C LEU A 28 -10.44 17.31 18.39
N THR A 29 -9.66 16.29 18.76
CA THR A 29 -9.10 16.21 20.12
C THR A 29 -8.17 17.39 20.39
N GLY A 30 -7.35 17.80 19.43
CA GLY A 30 -6.49 18.98 19.55
C GLY A 30 -7.29 20.28 19.78
N ILE A 31 -8.40 20.48 19.07
CA ILE A 31 -9.29 21.61 19.28
C ILE A 31 -9.91 21.58 20.69
N LEU A 32 -10.48 20.44 21.10
CA LEU A 32 -11.12 20.32 22.42
C LEU A 32 -10.13 20.52 23.57
N THR A 33 -8.89 20.04 23.39
CA THR A 33 -7.80 20.28 24.36
C THR A 33 -7.43 21.76 24.40
N SER A 34 -7.29 22.41 23.25
CA SER A 34 -7.00 23.86 23.16
C SER A 34 -8.06 24.72 23.85
N LEU A 35 -9.34 24.36 23.71
CA LEU A 35 -10.48 25.00 24.36
C LEU A 35 -10.59 24.70 25.86
N GLY A 36 -9.72 23.85 26.41
CA GLY A 36 -9.76 23.47 27.82
C GLY A 36 -10.94 22.57 28.22
N LYS A 37 -11.64 21.96 27.24
CA LYS A 37 -12.76 21.07 27.52
C LYS A 37 -12.31 19.65 27.90
N ILE A 38 -11.05 19.30 27.64
CA ILE A 38 -10.45 18.01 27.97
C ILE A 38 -9.25 18.24 28.88
N GLY A 39 -9.33 17.75 30.11
CA GLY A 39 -8.24 17.77 31.11
C GLY A 39 -8.02 19.14 31.78
N ASN A 40 -7.65 19.09 33.07
CA ASN A 40 -7.28 20.27 33.84
C ASN A 40 -5.76 20.49 33.78
N PHE A 41 -5.25 20.76 32.60
CA PHE A 41 -3.82 21.02 32.41
C PHE A 41 -3.52 22.52 32.54
N GLU A 42 -2.32 22.84 33.02
CA GLU A 42 -1.79 24.20 32.95
C GLU A 42 -1.79 24.72 31.52
N THR A 43 -1.98 26.04 31.35
CA THR A 43 -2.15 26.65 30.05
C THR A 43 -1.05 26.31 29.06
N ILE A 44 0.22 26.28 29.51
CA ILE A 44 1.37 25.94 28.66
C ILE A 44 1.35 24.47 28.25
N ALA A 45 1.12 23.55 29.18
CA ALA A 45 1.04 22.11 28.91
C ALA A 45 -0.11 21.79 27.96
N ARG A 46 -1.26 22.46 28.14
CA ARG A 46 -2.43 22.33 27.26
C ARG A 46 -2.13 22.75 25.82
N GLN A 47 -1.45 23.88 25.62
CA GLN A 47 -1.10 24.35 24.28
C GLN A 47 -0.07 23.42 23.60
N LEU A 48 0.94 22.96 24.33
CA LEU A 48 1.92 22.00 23.80
C LEU A 48 1.26 20.67 23.39
N LEU A 49 0.32 20.20 24.20
CA LEU A 49 -0.44 18.98 23.89
C LEU A 49 -1.31 19.17 22.64
N ALA A 50 -2.04 20.26 22.54
CA ALA A 50 -2.84 20.59 21.35
C ALA A 50 -1.98 20.69 20.11
N LEU A 51 -0.83 21.34 20.18
CA LEU A 51 0.12 21.46 19.07
C LEU A 51 0.63 20.09 18.62
N SER A 52 0.99 19.22 19.56
CA SER A 52 1.43 17.85 19.23
C SER A 52 0.34 17.05 18.48
N MET A 53 -0.93 17.17 18.89
CA MET A 53 -2.06 16.53 18.22
C MET A 53 -2.25 17.04 16.78
N PHE A 54 -2.11 18.35 16.55
CA PHE A 54 -2.16 18.92 15.20
C PHE A 54 -1.00 18.43 14.32
N LEU A 55 0.22 18.34 14.86
CA LEU A 55 1.36 17.81 14.12
C LEU A 55 1.15 16.34 13.71
N VAL A 56 0.60 15.52 14.61
CA VAL A 56 0.24 14.12 14.30
C VAL A 56 -0.82 14.08 13.21
N ALA A 57 -1.87 14.89 13.28
CA ALA A 57 -2.91 14.94 12.25
C ALA A 57 -2.34 15.34 10.88
N CYS A 58 -1.49 16.36 10.82
CA CYS A 58 -0.79 16.77 9.60
C CYS A 58 0.11 15.67 9.04
N PHE A 59 0.86 14.98 9.91
CA PHE A 59 1.70 13.86 9.52
C PHE A 59 0.89 12.71 8.92
N LEU A 60 -0.27 12.37 9.51
CA LEU A 60 -1.17 11.34 8.97
C LEU A 60 -1.70 11.72 7.59
N ILE A 61 -2.12 12.97 7.40
CA ILE A 61 -2.58 13.49 6.11
C ILE A 61 -1.45 13.42 5.07
N PHE A 62 -0.26 13.87 5.43
CA PHE A 62 0.91 13.81 4.54
C PHE A 62 1.26 12.36 4.16
N SER A 63 1.29 11.46 5.14
CA SER A 63 1.54 10.02 4.91
C SER A 63 0.49 9.40 3.99
N TYR A 64 -0.77 9.79 4.14
CA TYR A 64 -1.86 9.37 3.27
C TYR A 64 -1.63 9.76 1.80
N PHE A 65 -1.24 11.01 1.53
CA PHE A 65 -0.95 11.44 0.15
C PHE A 65 0.27 10.74 -0.43
N ARG A 66 1.30 10.48 0.39
CA ARG A 66 2.51 9.79 -0.03
C ARG A 66 2.30 8.30 -0.31
N ALA A 67 1.38 7.65 0.41
CA ALA A 67 1.10 6.21 0.27
C ALA A 67 0.28 5.85 -0.98
N ARG A 68 -0.25 6.83 -1.73
CA ARG A 68 -1.08 6.61 -2.92
C ARG A 68 -0.25 6.25 -4.15
N LYS A 69 0.38 5.09 -4.14
CA LYS A 69 1.07 4.53 -5.30
C LYS A 69 0.22 3.44 -5.92
N THR A 70 0.08 3.45 -7.24
CA THR A 70 -0.55 2.37 -7.99
C THR A 70 0.56 1.44 -8.47
N LEU A 71 0.43 0.15 -8.20
CA LEU A 71 1.38 -0.87 -8.62
C LEU A 71 0.71 -1.77 -9.63
N LEU A 72 1.41 -2.09 -10.72
CA LEU A 72 1.00 -3.12 -11.66
C LEU A 72 1.87 -4.36 -11.42
N ILE A 73 1.23 -5.46 -11.10
CA ILE A 73 1.87 -6.76 -10.96
C ILE A 73 1.52 -7.59 -12.18
N ASP A 74 2.55 -8.10 -12.85
CA ASP A 74 2.46 -8.96 -14.01
C ASP A 74 3.13 -10.30 -13.67
N ILE A 75 2.37 -11.39 -13.70
CA ILE A 75 2.86 -12.74 -13.42
C ILE A 75 2.94 -13.49 -14.74
N SER A 76 4.15 -13.87 -15.13
CA SER A 76 4.39 -14.70 -16.30
C SER A 76 4.05 -16.17 -16.01
N GLY A 77 3.73 -16.94 -17.06
CA GLY A 77 3.46 -18.38 -16.96
C GLY A 77 4.58 -19.22 -16.33
N ASN A 78 5.78 -18.70 -16.29
CA ASN A 78 6.96 -19.34 -15.66
C ASN A 78 7.12 -18.98 -14.16
N GLY A 79 6.12 -18.32 -13.53
CA GLY A 79 6.19 -17.91 -12.12
C GLY A 79 7.05 -16.66 -11.86
N GLN A 80 7.58 -16.01 -12.90
CA GLN A 80 8.29 -14.75 -12.77
C GLN A 80 7.31 -13.61 -12.54
N ILE A 81 7.63 -12.75 -11.59
CA ILE A 81 6.81 -11.58 -11.21
C ILE A 81 7.50 -10.32 -11.70
N ARG A 82 6.79 -9.50 -12.44
CA ARG A 82 7.25 -8.18 -12.87
C ARG A 82 6.45 -7.12 -12.13
N LEU A 83 7.14 -6.20 -11.45
CA LEU A 83 6.54 -5.05 -10.78
C LEU A 83 6.78 -3.80 -11.63
N LYS A 84 5.68 -3.08 -11.93
CA LYS A 84 5.74 -1.75 -12.54
C LYS A 84 5.09 -0.76 -11.58
N GLU A 85 5.82 0.25 -11.14
CA GLU A 85 5.27 1.32 -10.31
C GLU A 85 4.65 2.40 -11.21
N TYR A 86 3.37 2.65 -11.00
CA TYR A 86 2.62 3.68 -11.70
C TYR A 86 2.59 4.94 -10.86
N ARG A 87 3.39 5.91 -11.19
CA ARG A 87 3.30 7.23 -10.58
C ARG A 87 2.31 8.05 -11.39
N ARG A 88 1.08 8.20 -10.88
CA ARG A 88 0.08 9.07 -11.49
C ARG A 88 0.58 10.51 -11.40
N SER A 89 1.18 11.01 -12.46
CA SER A 89 1.45 12.44 -12.60
C SER A 89 0.10 13.18 -12.64
N VAL A 90 -0.07 14.16 -11.77
CA VAL A 90 -1.30 14.98 -11.65
C VAL A 90 -1.45 15.93 -12.86
N SER A 91 -0.55 15.90 -13.79
CA SER A 91 -0.56 16.69 -15.01
C SER A 91 -1.38 15.99 -16.10
N LYS A 92 -2.33 16.73 -16.69
CA LYS A 92 -3.31 16.39 -17.75
C LYS A 92 -2.99 15.16 -18.60
N PRO A 93 -4.02 14.35 -18.97
CA PRO A 93 -3.84 13.18 -19.83
C PRO A 93 -3.55 13.62 -21.27
N SER A 94 -2.33 13.96 -21.58
CA SER A 94 -1.81 13.92 -22.93
C SER A 94 -1.32 12.48 -23.17
N THR A 95 -1.75 11.90 -24.24
CA THR A 95 -1.71 10.49 -24.61
C THR A 95 -0.30 9.84 -24.68
N GLU A 96 0.75 10.59 -24.38
CA GLU A 96 2.14 10.12 -24.57
C GLU A 96 3.05 10.14 -23.32
N ASP A 97 2.64 10.73 -22.20
CA ASP A 97 3.47 10.79 -21.01
C ASP A 97 3.13 9.72 -19.95
N VAL A 98 2.91 8.49 -20.39
CA VAL A 98 3.04 7.33 -19.51
C VAL A 98 4.53 7.08 -19.32
N ARG A 99 5.20 7.88 -18.52
CA ARG A 99 6.55 7.57 -18.05
C ARG A 99 6.47 6.33 -17.16
N PHE A 100 6.51 5.19 -17.82
CA PHE A 100 6.89 3.96 -17.18
C PHE A 100 8.29 4.18 -16.62
N THR A 101 8.40 4.41 -15.34
CA THR A 101 9.67 4.18 -14.66
C THR A 101 9.85 2.67 -14.71
N ALA A 102 10.41 2.22 -15.84
CA ALA A 102 10.57 0.82 -16.18
C ALA A 102 11.62 0.20 -15.27
N TYR A 103 11.24 -0.15 -14.07
CA TYR A 103 11.93 -1.24 -13.39
C TYR A 103 11.30 -2.55 -13.88
N SER A 104 11.73 -2.94 -15.08
CA SER A 104 11.49 -4.27 -15.63
C SER A 104 12.37 -5.30 -14.92
N GLU A 105 12.60 -5.14 -13.62
CA GLU A 105 13.32 -6.13 -12.84
C GLU A 105 12.41 -7.35 -12.68
N ILE A 106 12.97 -8.52 -12.94
CA ILE A 106 12.32 -9.79 -12.68
C ILE A 106 12.45 -10.06 -11.19
N TRP A 107 11.32 -10.33 -10.56
CA TRP A 107 11.22 -10.61 -9.15
C TRP A 107 10.79 -12.05 -8.92
N GLU A 108 11.41 -12.68 -7.96
CA GLU A 108 11.02 -13.99 -7.48
C GLU A 108 10.30 -13.88 -6.14
N LEU A 109 9.31 -14.74 -5.94
CA LEU A 109 8.58 -14.82 -4.67
C LEU A 109 9.51 -15.38 -3.59
N SER A 110 9.65 -14.67 -2.46
CA SER A 110 10.44 -15.15 -1.32
C SER A 110 9.59 -16.09 -0.44
N GLU A 111 10.26 -16.99 0.29
CA GLU A 111 9.62 -17.99 1.18
C GLU A 111 8.83 -17.35 2.33
N ASN A 112 9.21 -16.14 2.74
CA ASN A 112 8.55 -15.43 3.82
C ASN A 112 7.30 -14.67 3.38
N SER A 113 6.73 -15.00 2.21
CA SER A 113 5.48 -14.41 1.76
C SER A 113 4.31 -15.01 2.55
N THR A 114 3.37 -14.16 2.95
CA THR A 114 2.19 -14.56 3.73
C THR A 114 0.94 -14.33 2.90
N VAL A 115 0.19 -15.39 2.64
CA VAL A 115 -0.98 -15.36 1.76
C VAL A 115 -2.23 -15.73 2.54
N TRP A 116 -3.07 -14.72 2.85
CA TRP A 116 -4.35 -14.88 3.53
C TRP A 116 -5.51 -14.56 2.59
N PRO A 117 -6.72 -15.08 2.85
CA PRO A 117 -7.89 -14.83 2.00
C PRO A 117 -8.33 -13.37 1.90
N THR A 118 -7.93 -12.53 2.86
CA THR A 118 -8.28 -11.12 2.97
C THR A 118 -7.16 -10.16 2.59
N PHE A 119 -5.91 -10.59 2.72
CA PHE A 119 -4.73 -9.82 2.36
C PHE A 119 -3.56 -10.73 2.03
N MET A 120 -2.62 -10.23 1.26
CA MET A 120 -1.39 -10.92 0.90
C MET A 120 -0.20 -9.98 1.15
N ILE A 121 0.85 -10.53 1.78
CA ILE A 121 2.12 -9.84 1.96
C ILE A 121 3.13 -10.57 1.08
N LEU A 122 3.42 -10.02 -0.08
CA LEU A 122 4.40 -10.59 -1.00
C LEU A 122 5.77 -10.04 -0.64
N GLN A 123 6.68 -10.93 -0.31
CA GLN A 123 8.10 -10.59 -0.23
C GLN A 123 8.77 -11.04 -1.52
N LEU A 124 9.29 -10.08 -2.25
CA LEU A 124 9.87 -10.28 -3.55
C LEU A 124 11.38 -10.03 -3.47
N LYS A 125 12.15 -10.86 -4.15
CA LYS A 125 13.60 -10.76 -4.24
C LYS A 125 13.98 -10.62 -5.71
N ALA A 126 14.73 -9.58 -6.05
CA ALA A 126 15.30 -9.42 -7.37
C ALA A 126 16.66 -10.12 -7.46
N GLU A 127 17.10 -10.40 -8.66
CA GLU A 127 18.39 -11.05 -8.96
C GLU A 127 19.58 -10.25 -8.39
N ASN A 128 19.47 -8.92 -8.35
CA ASN A 128 20.46 -8.02 -7.76
C ASN A 128 20.40 -7.89 -6.22
N ARG A 129 19.81 -8.86 -5.51
CA ARG A 129 19.61 -8.91 -4.04
C ARG A 129 18.68 -7.83 -3.47
N LYS A 130 18.05 -7.00 -4.28
CA LYS A 130 17.04 -6.08 -3.80
C LYS A 130 15.84 -6.86 -3.28
N LYS A 131 15.25 -6.37 -2.18
CA LYS A 131 14.04 -6.94 -1.58
C LYS A 131 12.92 -5.91 -1.66
N ALA A 132 11.75 -6.34 -2.09
CA ALA A 132 10.53 -5.54 -2.06
C ALA A 132 9.45 -6.25 -1.25
N LYS A 133 8.71 -5.49 -0.46
CA LYS A 133 7.57 -5.98 0.30
C LYS A 133 6.32 -5.28 -0.19
N VAL A 134 5.38 -6.04 -0.73
CA VAL A 134 4.13 -5.53 -1.29
C VAL A 134 2.97 -6.07 -0.48
N LEU A 135 2.18 -5.18 0.13
CA LEU A 135 0.94 -5.50 0.81
C LEU A 135 -0.22 -5.31 -0.15
N ILE A 136 -0.98 -6.37 -0.37
CA ILE A 136 -2.15 -6.39 -1.26
C ILE A 136 -3.37 -6.77 -0.42
N CYS A 137 -4.26 -5.82 -0.22
CA CYS A 137 -5.54 -6.08 0.43
C CYS A 137 -6.61 -6.44 -0.61
N ARG A 138 -7.64 -7.15 -0.18
CA ARG A 138 -8.74 -7.56 -1.04
C ARG A 138 -9.46 -6.39 -1.71
N ASP A 139 -9.48 -5.22 -1.05
CA ASP A 139 -10.09 -3.98 -1.56
C ASP A 139 -9.20 -3.20 -2.54
N CYS A 140 -7.92 -3.59 -2.68
CA CYS A 140 -6.99 -3.01 -3.65
C CYS A 140 -7.23 -3.49 -5.09
N LEU A 141 -7.96 -4.60 -5.26
CA LEU A 141 -8.19 -5.29 -6.52
C LEU A 141 -9.69 -5.56 -6.73
N LYS A 142 -10.08 -5.80 -7.98
CA LYS A 142 -11.40 -6.39 -8.25
C LYS A 142 -11.44 -7.81 -7.67
N LYS A 143 -12.61 -8.24 -7.17
CA LYS A 143 -12.81 -9.54 -6.49
C LYS A 143 -12.27 -10.73 -7.30
N GLU A 144 -12.47 -10.73 -8.61
CA GLU A 144 -12.01 -11.78 -9.52
C GLU A 144 -10.48 -11.76 -9.70
N GLN A 145 -9.91 -10.57 -9.86
CA GLN A 145 -8.46 -10.39 -9.98
C GLN A 145 -7.74 -10.81 -8.70
N PHE A 146 -8.30 -10.48 -7.53
CA PHE A 146 -7.75 -10.90 -6.24
C PHE A 146 -7.76 -12.43 -6.11
N LYS A 147 -8.87 -13.09 -6.49
CA LYS A 147 -9.00 -14.55 -6.47
C LYS A 147 -8.00 -15.22 -7.41
N SER A 148 -7.87 -14.73 -8.64
CA SER A 148 -6.91 -15.24 -9.61
C SER A 148 -5.46 -15.08 -9.13
N LEU A 149 -5.12 -13.89 -8.62
CA LEU A 149 -3.79 -13.61 -8.06
C LEU A 149 -3.48 -14.50 -6.86
N TYR A 150 -4.44 -14.67 -5.94
CA TYR A 150 -4.33 -15.56 -4.78
C TYR A 150 -4.03 -17.01 -5.19
N THR A 151 -4.78 -17.52 -6.18
CA THR A 151 -4.61 -18.89 -6.66
C THR A 151 -3.24 -19.07 -7.33
N SER A 152 -2.80 -18.11 -8.13
CA SER A 152 -1.50 -18.17 -8.81
C SER A 152 -0.32 -18.13 -7.85
N ILE A 153 -0.39 -17.27 -6.82
CA ILE A 153 0.67 -17.20 -5.82
C ILE A 153 0.75 -18.50 -5.01
N ARG A 154 -0.39 -19.05 -4.60
CA ARG A 154 -0.44 -20.35 -3.93
C ARG A 154 0.09 -21.47 -4.78
N TRP A 155 -0.19 -21.45 -6.08
CA TRP A 155 0.35 -22.43 -7.01
C TRP A 155 1.88 -22.34 -7.11
N ILE A 156 2.42 -21.12 -7.21
CA ILE A 156 3.88 -20.87 -7.23
C ILE A 156 4.53 -21.37 -5.93
N GLU A 157 3.94 -21.09 -4.77
CA GLU A 157 4.43 -21.57 -3.47
C GLU A 157 4.46 -23.10 -3.39
N ALA A 158 3.41 -23.76 -3.88
CA ALA A 158 3.31 -25.22 -3.85
C ALA A 158 4.33 -25.90 -4.75
N HIS A 159 4.57 -25.36 -5.96
CA HIS A 159 5.52 -25.94 -6.91
C HIS A 159 6.97 -25.68 -6.55
N ARG A 160 7.24 -24.57 -5.87
CA ARG A 160 8.59 -24.24 -5.40
C ARG A 160 9.08 -25.13 -4.26
N LYS A 161 8.20 -25.64 -3.40
CA LYS A 161 8.56 -26.56 -2.31
C LYS A 161 8.95 -27.95 -2.81
N ASN A 162 8.69 -28.25 -4.07
CA ASN A 162 8.96 -29.57 -4.68
C ASN A 162 10.22 -29.58 -5.56
N VAL A 163 10.98 -28.51 -5.58
CA VAL A 163 12.29 -28.37 -6.23
C VAL A 163 13.37 -28.14 -5.16
#